data_2c0b797e02f3cfd8321455a8fa48935b
#
_entry.id   2c0b797e02f3cfd8321455a8fa48935b
#
_cell.length_a   1.000
_cell.length_b   1.000
_cell.length_c   1.000
_cell.angle_alpha   90.00
_cell.angle_beta   90.00
_cell.angle_gamma   90.00
#
_symmetry.space_group_name_H-M   'P 1'
#
loop_
_entity.id
_entity.type
_entity.pdbx_description
1 polymer ?
#
loop_
_entity_poly.entity_id
_entity_poly.type
_entity_poly.pdbx_seq_one_letter_code
_entity_poly.pdbx_strand_id
1 'polypeptide(L)'
;PVQYFLGKDNTSPVKVEVDAPQQHPDAVGTWRSITYTYEDGCQIVLWGGDYGDPNTPYISGPNGNVYKNFVCDIPDWEKKLSDYPEPEPQVTDFIECVKTRQPFALNERNGFRSATIVNTGAVALRLNRTLHFDPVKLEFINDEAANRLLDQPMRAPWNI
;
A
#
# COMPACT_ATOMS: atom_id res chain seq x y z
N PRO A 1 -4.33 6.11 -2.42
CA PRO A 1 -5.80 5.93 -2.49
C PRO A 1 -6.25 4.61 -1.86
N VAL A 2 -5.64 3.44 -2.19
CA VAL A 2 -6.09 2.12 -1.69
C VAL A 2 -6.08 2.04 -0.16
N GLN A 3 -4.99 2.47 0.49
CA GLN A 3 -4.91 2.50 1.96
C GLN A 3 -6.01 3.36 2.58
N TYR A 4 -6.32 4.50 1.97
CA TYR A 4 -7.40 5.37 2.42
C TYR A 4 -8.76 4.66 2.39
N PHE A 5 -9.10 4.01 1.27
CA PHE A 5 -10.34 3.24 1.14
C PHE A 5 -10.46 2.10 2.17
N LEU A 6 -9.34 1.53 2.56
CA LEU A 6 -9.29 0.44 3.55
C LEU A 6 -9.11 0.95 4.98
N GLY A 7 -9.05 2.26 5.22
CA GLY A 7 -8.80 2.85 6.54
C GLY A 7 -7.41 2.51 7.11
N LYS A 8 -6.39 2.33 6.24
CA LYS A 8 -5.04 1.90 6.61
C LYS A 8 -3.98 3.00 6.59
N ASP A 9 -4.39 4.27 6.56
CA ASP A 9 -3.45 5.40 6.50
C ASP A 9 -2.55 5.54 7.74
N ASN A 10 -2.93 4.91 8.85
CA ASN A 10 -2.21 5.02 10.12
C ASN A 10 -1.31 3.82 10.42
N THR A 11 -1.23 2.83 9.55
CA THR A 11 -0.46 1.60 9.75
C THR A 11 0.25 1.16 8.48
N SER A 12 1.02 0.09 8.56
CA SER A 12 1.66 -0.56 7.42
C SER A 12 1.39 -2.06 7.46
N PRO A 13 1.54 -2.78 6.35
CA PRO A 13 1.42 -4.23 6.34
C PRO A 13 2.42 -4.89 7.28
N VAL A 14 2.02 -6.01 7.90
CA VAL A 14 2.88 -6.83 8.76
C VAL A 14 3.50 -8.01 8.03
N LYS A 15 2.97 -8.36 6.85
CA LYS A 15 3.49 -9.43 6.01
C LYS A 15 3.42 -9.04 4.54
N VAL A 16 4.46 -9.38 3.80
CA VAL A 16 4.54 -9.20 2.34
C VAL A 16 4.90 -10.52 1.71
N GLU A 17 4.06 -10.99 0.80
CA GLU A 17 4.24 -12.25 0.04
C GLU A 17 4.38 -11.91 -1.43
N VAL A 18 5.28 -12.59 -2.12
CA VAL A 18 5.52 -12.37 -3.55
C VAL A 18 5.38 -13.67 -4.32
N ASP A 19 4.71 -13.59 -5.45
CA ASP A 19 4.71 -14.59 -6.51
C ASP A 19 5.34 -13.95 -7.75
N ALA A 20 6.60 -14.29 -7.98
CA ALA A 20 7.40 -13.68 -9.04
C ALA A 20 8.45 -14.68 -9.56
N PRO A 21 8.91 -14.53 -10.81
CA PRO A 21 10.12 -15.20 -11.25
C PRO A 21 11.33 -14.68 -10.48
N GLN A 22 12.45 -15.42 -10.54
CA GLN A 22 13.71 -14.97 -9.95
C GLN A 22 14.09 -13.61 -10.52
N GLN A 23 14.35 -12.67 -9.64
CA GLN A 23 14.71 -11.30 -10.03
C GLN A 23 16.20 -11.20 -10.39
N HIS A 24 16.54 -10.26 -11.28
CA HIS A 24 17.93 -9.90 -11.53
C HIS A 24 18.51 -9.18 -10.29
N PRO A 25 19.79 -9.43 -9.93
CA PRO A 25 20.39 -8.80 -8.74
C PRO A 25 20.30 -7.27 -8.70
N ASP A 26 20.42 -6.64 -9.86
CA ASP A 26 20.48 -5.17 -9.98
C ASP A 26 19.16 -4.51 -10.37
N ALA A 27 18.09 -5.29 -10.57
CA ALA A 27 16.81 -4.74 -11.01
C ALA A 27 15.62 -5.52 -10.43
N VAL A 28 14.55 -4.80 -10.12
CA VAL A 28 13.25 -5.40 -9.87
C VAL A 28 12.55 -5.55 -11.22
N GLY A 29 12.27 -6.81 -11.58
CA GLY A 29 11.60 -7.15 -12.83
C GLY A 29 10.09 -7.30 -12.68
N THR A 30 9.53 -8.26 -13.39
CA THR A 30 8.10 -8.57 -13.38
C THR A 30 7.70 -9.42 -12.19
N TRP A 31 6.45 -9.36 -11.80
CA TRP A 31 5.82 -10.22 -10.79
C TRP A 31 4.44 -10.67 -11.26
N ARG A 32 3.92 -11.77 -10.72
CA ARG A 32 2.53 -12.19 -10.90
C ARG A 32 1.65 -11.51 -9.87
N SER A 33 2.02 -11.60 -8.59
CA SER A 33 1.32 -10.88 -7.53
C SER A 33 2.25 -10.49 -6.37
N ILE A 34 1.89 -9.40 -5.68
CA ILE A 34 2.45 -9.03 -4.39
C ILE A 34 1.27 -8.87 -3.44
N THR A 35 1.26 -9.63 -2.35
CA THR A 35 0.20 -9.57 -1.34
C THR A 35 0.72 -8.95 -0.06
N TYR A 36 0.10 -7.86 0.34
CA TYR A 36 0.37 -7.18 1.60
C TYR A 36 -0.74 -7.51 2.59
N THR A 37 -0.40 -8.09 3.71
CA THR A 37 -1.35 -8.44 4.78
C THR A 37 -1.14 -7.52 5.98
N TYR A 38 -2.22 -6.90 6.45
CA TYR A 38 -2.25 -6.09 7.66
C TYR A 38 -2.55 -6.95 8.88
N GLU A 39 -2.33 -6.41 10.09
CA GLU A 39 -2.49 -7.12 11.36
C GLU A 39 -3.92 -7.67 11.57
N ASP A 40 -4.92 -6.96 11.09
CA ASP A 40 -6.33 -7.37 11.15
C ASP A 40 -6.76 -8.35 10.04
N GLY A 41 -5.82 -8.82 9.22
CA GLY A 41 -6.08 -9.73 8.11
C GLY A 41 -6.53 -9.06 6.81
N CYS A 42 -6.73 -7.74 6.79
CA CYS A 42 -6.99 -7.01 5.56
C CYS A 42 -5.82 -7.17 4.58
N GLN A 43 -6.12 -7.35 3.30
CA GLN A 43 -5.09 -7.56 2.28
C GLN A 43 -5.19 -6.54 1.15
N ILE A 44 -4.02 -6.13 0.65
CA ILE A 44 -3.86 -5.43 -0.62
C ILE A 44 -3.10 -6.36 -1.55
N VAL A 45 -3.67 -6.68 -2.70
CA VAL A 45 -3.03 -7.52 -3.72
C VAL A 45 -2.70 -6.67 -4.93
N LEU A 46 -1.42 -6.62 -5.28
CA LEU A 46 -0.90 -5.98 -6.49
C LEU A 46 -0.68 -7.05 -7.55
N TRP A 47 -1.52 -7.06 -8.58
CA TRP A 47 -1.33 -7.90 -9.74
C TRP A 47 -0.32 -7.26 -10.70
N GLY A 48 0.59 -8.06 -11.19
CA GLY A 48 1.53 -7.64 -12.23
C GLY A 48 0.89 -7.74 -13.60
N GLY A 49 1.02 -6.69 -14.41
CA GLY A 49 0.70 -6.69 -15.84
C GLY A 49 -0.56 -7.48 -16.24
N ASP A 50 -0.33 -8.57 -16.99
CA ASP A 50 -1.39 -9.40 -17.56
C ASP A 50 -1.89 -10.53 -16.64
N TYR A 51 -1.43 -10.57 -15.38
CA TYR A 51 -1.78 -11.67 -14.44
C TYR A 51 -3.07 -11.43 -13.67
N GLY A 52 -3.62 -10.23 -13.69
CA GLY A 52 -4.90 -9.93 -13.03
C GLY A 52 -6.09 -10.41 -13.86
N ASP A 53 -7.00 -11.17 -13.25
CA ASP A 53 -8.27 -11.50 -13.87
C ASP A 53 -9.17 -10.24 -13.87
N PRO A 54 -9.63 -9.75 -15.03
CA PRO A 54 -10.50 -8.58 -15.12
C PRO A 54 -11.85 -8.74 -14.41
N ASN A 55 -12.25 -9.99 -14.11
CA ASN A 55 -13.46 -10.29 -13.35
C ASN A 55 -13.23 -10.32 -11.84
N THR A 56 -12.00 -10.23 -11.38
CA THR A 56 -11.70 -10.16 -9.95
C THR A 56 -12.24 -8.84 -9.38
N PRO A 57 -12.94 -8.87 -8.24
CA PRO A 57 -13.37 -7.65 -7.57
C PRO A 57 -12.18 -6.73 -7.25
N TYR A 58 -12.38 -5.43 -7.43
CA TYR A 58 -11.42 -4.41 -7.05
C TYR A 58 -11.33 -4.23 -5.54
N ILE A 59 -12.49 -4.34 -4.87
CA ILE A 59 -12.61 -4.36 -3.41
C ILE A 59 -13.56 -5.49 -3.05
N SER A 60 -13.16 -6.32 -2.09
CA SER A 60 -13.98 -7.40 -1.54
C SER A 60 -14.14 -7.23 -0.04
N GLY A 61 -15.32 -7.47 0.47
CA GLY A 61 -15.62 -7.42 1.88
C GLY A 61 -16.75 -8.37 2.28
N PRO A 62 -17.04 -8.49 3.57
CA PRO A 62 -18.07 -9.41 4.06
C PRO A 62 -19.49 -9.08 3.58
N ASN A 63 -19.72 -7.85 3.10
CA ASN A 63 -21.02 -7.39 2.64
C ASN A 63 -21.21 -7.45 1.13
N GLY A 64 -20.15 -7.79 0.38
CA GLY A 64 -20.15 -7.86 -1.08
C GLY A 64 -18.88 -7.29 -1.71
N ASN A 65 -18.94 -7.04 -3.00
CA ASN A 65 -17.80 -6.69 -3.82
C ASN A 65 -18.03 -5.43 -4.65
N VAL A 66 -16.95 -4.73 -4.92
CA VAL A 66 -16.91 -3.64 -5.90
C VAL A 66 -15.96 -4.04 -7.03
N TYR A 67 -16.46 -4.01 -8.24
CA TYR A 67 -15.75 -4.34 -9.47
C TYR A 67 -15.26 -3.09 -10.19
N LYS A 68 -14.56 -3.28 -11.29
CA LYS A 68 -14.12 -2.20 -12.16
C LYS A 68 -15.30 -1.30 -12.56
N ASN A 69 -15.04 -0.02 -12.70
CA ASN A 69 -16.05 1.00 -12.98
C ASN A 69 -17.11 1.17 -11.86
N PHE A 70 -16.76 0.81 -10.63
CA PHE A 70 -17.63 0.92 -9.44
C PHE A 70 -18.94 0.12 -9.55
N VAL A 71 -18.97 -0.92 -10.37
CA VAL A 71 -20.08 -1.89 -10.34
C VAL A 71 -20.04 -2.62 -9.02
N CYS A 72 -21.18 -2.65 -8.31
CA CYS A 72 -21.28 -3.19 -6.96
C CYS A 72 -22.35 -4.28 -6.88
N ASP A 73 -22.06 -5.40 -6.22
CA ASP A 73 -23.01 -6.49 -5.99
C ASP A 73 -23.70 -6.42 -4.61
N ILE A 74 -23.42 -5.36 -3.83
CA ILE A 74 -24.07 -5.15 -2.53
C ILE A 74 -25.53 -4.74 -2.75
N PRO A 75 -26.50 -5.46 -2.16
CA PRO A 75 -27.92 -5.11 -2.30
C PRO A 75 -28.20 -3.69 -1.78
N ASP A 76 -29.00 -2.94 -2.52
CA ASP A 76 -29.42 -1.57 -2.19
C ASP A 76 -28.26 -0.58 -1.91
N TRP A 77 -27.11 -0.80 -2.53
CA TRP A 77 -25.89 -0.01 -2.28
C TRP A 77 -26.09 1.47 -2.60
N GLU A 78 -26.85 1.82 -3.65
CA GLU A 78 -27.12 3.22 -4.02
C GLU A 78 -27.91 3.94 -2.92
N LYS A 79 -28.92 3.29 -2.35
CA LYS A 79 -29.68 3.82 -1.23
C LYS A 79 -28.81 3.94 0.02
N LYS A 80 -28.03 2.92 0.32
CA LYS A 80 -27.09 2.96 1.45
C LYS A 80 -26.07 4.08 1.29
N LEU A 81 -25.57 4.31 0.07
CA LEU A 81 -24.63 5.39 -0.21
C LEU A 81 -25.26 6.77 -0.03
N SER A 82 -26.52 6.95 -0.43
CA SER A 82 -27.23 8.23 -0.26
C SER A 82 -27.47 8.61 1.20
N ASP A 83 -27.48 7.63 2.10
CA ASP A 83 -27.63 7.84 3.54
C ASP A 83 -26.31 8.22 4.24
N TYR A 84 -25.17 8.11 3.55
CA TYR A 84 -23.87 8.53 4.08
C TYR A 84 -23.67 10.05 3.88
N PRO A 85 -23.12 10.74 4.88
CA PRO A 85 -22.75 12.14 4.71
C PRO A 85 -21.66 12.27 3.64
N GLU A 86 -21.70 13.35 2.88
CA GLU A 86 -20.60 13.67 1.98
C GLU A 86 -19.29 13.79 2.79
N PRO A 87 -18.21 13.14 2.33
CA PRO A 87 -16.93 13.26 3.01
C PRO A 87 -16.40 14.69 2.93
N GLU A 88 -15.77 15.15 4.00
CA GLU A 88 -15.08 16.44 4.01
C GLU A 88 -14.08 16.51 2.84
N PRO A 89 -14.07 17.61 2.09
CA PRO A 89 -13.12 17.79 1.01
C PRO A 89 -11.66 17.69 1.52
N GLN A 90 -10.82 16.94 0.81
CA GLN A 90 -9.40 16.92 1.14
C GLN A 90 -8.75 18.28 0.85
N VAL A 91 -8.00 18.80 1.80
CA VAL A 91 -7.25 20.05 1.63
C VAL A 91 -6.01 19.78 0.79
N THR A 92 -6.09 20.12 -0.50
CA THR A 92 -5.04 19.86 -1.49
C THR A 92 -4.38 21.14 -2.03
N ASP A 93 -4.80 22.31 -1.57
CA ASP A 93 -4.13 23.59 -1.88
C ASP A 93 -2.96 23.78 -0.90
N PHE A 94 -1.74 23.56 -1.39
CA PHE A 94 -0.52 23.71 -0.59
C PHE A 94 -0.31 25.14 -0.09
N ILE A 95 -0.58 26.14 -0.94
CA ILE A 95 -0.38 27.55 -0.58
C ILE A 95 -1.34 27.96 0.54
N GLU A 96 -2.59 27.53 0.44
CA GLU A 96 -3.59 27.79 1.49
C GLU A 96 -3.22 27.09 2.79
N CYS A 97 -2.73 25.83 2.74
CA CYS A 97 -2.22 25.13 3.91
C CYS A 97 -1.05 25.85 4.58
N VAL A 98 -0.13 26.43 3.81
CA VAL A 98 0.98 27.23 4.34
C VAL A 98 0.48 28.48 5.08
N LYS A 99 -0.54 29.16 4.53
CA LYS A 99 -1.12 30.38 5.13
C LYS A 99 -1.93 30.07 6.39
N THR A 100 -2.78 29.05 6.33
CA THR A 100 -3.75 28.72 7.40
C THR A 100 -3.19 27.76 8.44
N ARG A 101 -2.05 27.12 8.16
CA ARG A 101 -1.43 26.05 8.98
C ARG A 101 -2.33 24.80 9.10
N GLN A 102 -3.27 24.63 8.19
CA GLN A 102 -4.06 23.41 8.11
C GLN A 102 -3.22 22.26 7.54
N PRO A 103 -3.45 21.01 8.00
CA PRO A 103 -2.78 19.85 7.45
C PRO A 103 -3.07 19.69 5.95
N PHE A 104 -2.03 19.51 5.17
CA PHE A 104 -2.12 19.18 3.75
C PHE A 104 -2.43 17.68 3.58
N ALA A 105 -3.36 17.34 2.70
CA ALA A 105 -3.76 15.93 2.52
C ALA A 105 -2.63 15.04 2.03
N LEU A 106 -1.70 15.59 1.23
CA LEU A 106 -0.52 14.88 0.72
C LEU A 106 0.72 15.19 1.58
N ASN A 107 0.57 15.07 2.89
CA ASN A 107 1.65 15.33 3.85
C ASN A 107 2.68 14.19 3.90
N GLU A 108 3.76 14.43 4.63
CA GLU A 108 4.89 13.51 4.82
C GLU A 108 4.45 12.17 5.42
N ARG A 109 3.47 12.17 6.32
CA ARG A 109 2.96 10.94 6.95
C ARG A 109 2.28 10.03 5.93
N ASN A 110 1.40 10.59 5.10
CA ASN A 110 0.70 9.84 4.05
C ASN A 110 1.69 9.38 2.97
N GLY A 111 2.65 10.24 2.63
CA GLY A 111 3.75 9.90 1.72
C GLY A 111 4.60 8.75 2.25
N PHE A 112 4.99 8.81 3.52
CA PHE A 112 5.75 7.76 4.18
C PHE A 112 5.01 6.40 4.17
N ARG A 113 3.72 6.38 4.55
CA ARG A 113 2.92 5.14 4.55
C ARG A 113 2.80 4.53 3.16
N SER A 114 2.59 5.36 2.15
CA SER A 114 2.53 4.90 0.75
C SER A 114 3.88 4.37 0.27
N ALA A 115 4.97 5.05 0.60
CA ALA A 115 6.33 4.61 0.25
C ALA A 115 6.71 3.29 0.95
N THR A 116 6.28 3.09 2.20
CA THR A 116 6.55 1.86 2.94
C THR A 116 5.99 0.62 2.21
N ILE A 117 4.77 0.69 1.66
CA ILE A 117 4.22 -0.43 0.88
C ILE A 117 5.11 -0.73 -0.33
N VAL A 118 5.46 0.30 -1.10
CA VAL A 118 6.27 0.13 -2.32
C VAL A 118 7.65 -0.45 -1.98
N ASN A 119 8.30 0.09 -0.96
CA ASN A 119 9.66 -0.32 -0.57
C ASN A 119 9.69 -1.73 0.02
N THR A 120 8.75 -2.08 0.91
CA THR A 120 8.70 -3.44 1.46
C THR A 120 8.41 -4.48 0.39
N GLY A 121 7.56 -4.17 -0.60
CA GLY A 121 7.33 -5.00 -1.78
C GLY A 121 8.58 -5.16 -2.64
N ALA A 122 9.32 -4.09 -2.88
CA ALA A 122 10.58 -4.14 -3.65
C ALA A 122 11.63 -5.02 -2.97
N VAL A 123 11.75 -4.95 -1.63
CA VAL A 123 12.65 -5.82 -0.85
C VAL A 123 12.22 -7.28 -0.96
N ALA A 124 10.92 -7.56 -0.79
CA ALA A 124 10.39 -8.92 -0.91
C ALA A 124 10.61 -9.51 -2.31
N LEU A 125 10.43 -8.71 -3.38
CA LEU A 125 10.73 -9.12 -4.75
C LEU A 125 12.21 -9.44 -4.95
N ARG A 126 13.11 -8.58 -4.48
CA ARG A 126 14.56 -8.81 -4.59
C ARG A 126 15.01 -10.10 -3.91
N LEU A 127 14.47 -10.38 -2.74
CA LEU A 127 14.77 -11.58 -1.98
C LEU A 127 13.95 -12.80 -2.43
N ASN A 128 12.94 -12.58 -3.23
CA ASN A 128 11.99 -13.57 -3.78
C ASN A 128 11.43 -14.51 -2.71
N ARG A 129 10.99 -13.94 -1.61
CA ARG A 129 10.39 -14.67 -0.48
C ARG A 129 9.46 -13.83 0.35
N THR A 130 8.65 -14.49 1.15
CA THR A 130 7.79 -13.84 2.16
C THR A 130 8.63 -13.15 3.23
N LEU A 131 8.23 -11.94 3.59
CA LEU A 131 8.84 -11.13 4.65
C LEU A 131 7.80 -10.73 5.69
N HIS A 132 8.25 -10.64 6.94
CA HIS A 132 7.46 -10.11 8.06
C HIS A 132 8.03 -8.77 8.50
N PHE A 133 7.18 -7.76 8.61
CA PHE A 133 7.57 -6.38 8.89
C PHE A 133 6.94 -5.89 10.19
N ASP A 134 7.71 -5.23 11.02
CA ASP A 134 7.23 -4.53 12.20
C ASP A 134 6.91 -3.07 11.83
N PRO A 135 5.62 -2.67 11.76
CA PRO A 135 5.23 -1.33 11.33
C PRO A 135 5.51 -0.24 12.38
N VAL A 136 5.88 -0.62 13.60
CA VAL A 136 6.25 0.31 14.69
C VAL A 136 7.75 0.56 14.69
N LYS A 137 8.55 -0.50 14.65
CA LYS A 137 10.01 -0.41 14.60
C LYS A 137 10.54 -0.09 13.21
N LEU A 138 9.72 -0.26 12.18
CA LEU A 138 10.07 -0.05 10.77
C LEU A 138 11.20 -0.97 10.29
N GLU A 139 11.18 -2.22 10.73
CA GLU A 139 12.18 -3.23 10.40
C GLU A 139 11.54 -4.57 10.02
N PHE A 140 12.24 -5.38 9.25
CA PHE A 140 11.85 -6.77 9.02
C PHE A 140 12.23 -7.62 10.23
N ILE A 141 11.27 -8.44 10.69
CA ILE A 141 11.40 -9.23 11.91
C ILE A 141 12.40 -10.38 11.69
N ASN A 142 13.47 -10.39 12.50
CA ASN A 142 14.53 -11.43 12.45
C ASN A 142 15.14 -11.64 11.06
N ASP A 143 15.25 -10.59 10.26
CA ASP A 143 15.71 -10.67 8.88
C ASP A 143 16.73 -9.57 8.53
N GLU A 144 17.98 -9.83 8.89
CA GLU A 144 19.08 -8.89 8.66
C GLU A 144 19.32 -8.62 7.17
N ALA A 145 19.13 -9.62 6.31
CA ALA A 145 19.30 -9.45 4.88
C ALA A 145 18.27 -8.50 4.27
N ALA A 146 17.02 -8.59 4.74
CA ALA A 146 15.97 -7.67 4.32
C ALA A 146 16.20 -6.25 4.92
N ASN A 147 16.63 -6.16 6.17
CA ASN A 147 16.91 -4.88 6.82
C ASN A 147 18.05 -4.11 6.18
N ARG A 148 19.07 -4.77 5.68
CA ARG A 148 20.16 -4.12 4.90
C ARG A 148 19.66 -3.47 3.61
N LEU A 149 18.52 -3.89 3.06
CA LEU A 149 17.94 -3.31 1.87
C LEU A 149 17.02 -2.11 2.17
N LEU A 150 16.68 -1.86 3.43
CA LEU A 150 15.94 -0.67 3.84
C LEU A 150 16.84 0.58 3.86
N ASP A 151 18.12 0.37 4.15
CA ASP A 151 19.10 1.44 4.20
C ASP A 151 19.91 1.47 2.89
N GLN A 152 19.84 2.61 2.20
CA GLN A 152 20.64 2.80 1.00
C GLN A 152 21.93 3.53 1.37
N PRO A 153 23.10 2.97 1.01
CA PRO A 153 24.37 3.66 1.26
C PRO A 153 24.39 4.99 0.54
N MET A 154 24.54 6.05 1.30
CA MET A 154 24.62 7.41 0.78
C MET A 154 25.98 7.65 0.15
N ARG A 155 26.00 8.39 -0.96
CA ARG A 155 27.26 8.81 -1.59
C ARG A 155 27.90 9.93 -0.75
N ALA A 156 29.18 9.79 -0.45
CA ALA A 156 29.92 10.86 0.23
C ALA A 156 29.77 12.20 -0.50
N PRO A 157 29.63 13.34 0.20
CA PRO A 157 29.77 13.51 1.66
C PRO A 157 28.45 13.41 2.45
N TRP A 158 27.39 12.91 1.86
CA TRP A 158 26.05 12.88 2.44
C TRP A 158 25.91 11.67 3.39
N ASN A 159 25.72 11.98 4.68
CA ASN A 159 25.36 11.03 5.72
C ASN A 159 24.12 11.55 6.43
N ILE A 160 23.06 10.78 6.49
CA ILE A 160 21.85 11.08 7.26
C ILE A 160 21.80 10.12 8.45
#